data_33e005bcef3b2f5d758acad683b88daf
#
_entry.id   33e005bcef3b2f5d758acad683b88daf
#
_cell.length_a   1.000
_cell.length_b   1.000
_cell.length_c   1.000
_cell.angle_alpha   90.00
_cell.angle_beta   90.00
_cell.angle_gamma   90.00
#
_symmetry.space_group_name_H-M   'P 1'
#
loop_
_entity.id
_entity.type
_entity.pdbx_description
1 polymer ?
#
loop_
_entity_poly.entity_id
_entity_poly.type
_entity_poly.pdbx_seq_one_letter_code
_entity_poly.pdbx_strand_id
1 'polypeptide(L)'
;MMLELHNVTIGQQIRGLSATVSEGNVLSIMGSQGKGKTTLLRALMGFLPIDEGHISIDGELLTPLSAPYFRRKMAYVPQHLEVPEGYEDVPTDYMRLLEHAVYAGKALLFVDEPKDPLNAEDAERAERLISEAAQRGATVVAVNTRITPNQILL
;
A
#
# COMPACT_ATOMS: atom_id res chain seq x y z
N MET A 1 2.65 11.42 7.49
CA MET A 1 2.54 12.13 6.19
C MET A 1 1.14 11.98 5.64
N MET A 2 0.56 13.03 5.12
CA MET A 2 -0.78 12.96 4.52
C MET A 2 -0.68 12.63 3.04
N LEU A 3 -1.37 11.56 2.63
CA LEU A 3 -1.46 11.12 1.24
C LEU A 3 -2.81 11.51 0.67
N GLU A 4 -2.81 12.21 -0.45
CA GLU A 4 -4.03 12.67 -1.11
C GLU A 4 -4.05 12.25 -2.57
N LEU A 5 -5.20 11.72 -2.99
CA LEU A 5 -5.50 11.42 -4.39
C LEU A 5 -6.57 12.40 -4.86
N HIS A 6 -6.35 13.03 -6.00
CA HIS A 6 -7.29 13.99 -6.58
C HIS A 6 -7.65 13.58 -8.00
N ASN A 7 -8.85 13.06 -8.19
CA ASN A 7 -9.40 12.66 -9.50
C ASN A 7 -8.44 11.78 -10.31
N VAL A 8 -7.87 10.79 -9.66
CA VAL A 8 -6.86 9.91 -10.25
C VAL A 8 -7.51 8.93 -11.21
N THR A 9 -7.02 8.89 -12.44
CA THR A 9 -7.42 7.93 -13.46
C THR A 9 -6.20 7.16 -13.95
N ILE A 10 -6.31 5.83 -13.94
CA ILE A 10 -5.27 4.91 -14.40
C ILE A 10 -5.93 3.86 -15.30
N GLY A 11 -5.67 3.94 -16.60
CA GLY A 11 -6.28 3.04 -17.58
C GLY A 11 -7.81 3.07 -17.51
N GLN A 12 -8.42 1.91 -17.65
CA GLN A 12 -9.88 1.78 -17.58
C GLN A 12 -10.38 1.30 -16.21
N GLN A 13 -9.49 0.83 -15.35
CA GLN A 13 -9.84 0.22 -14.07
C GLN A 13 -10.07 1.24 -12.96
N ILE A 14 -9.34 2.35 -12.99
CA ILE A 14 -9.39 3.38 -11.94
C ILE A 14 -9.73 4.70 -12.62
N ARG A 15 -10.89 5.28 -12.28
CA ARG A 15 -11.38 6.50 -12.92
C ARG A 15 -11.86 7.51 -11.90
N GLY A 16 -11.23 8.69 -11.91
CA GLY A 16 -11.67 9.81 -11.10
C GLY A 16 -11.65 9.56 -9.60
N LEU A 17 -10.68 8.77 -9.13
CA LEU A 17 -10.60 8.37 -7.72
C LEU A 17 -10.03 9.49 -6.88
N SER A 18 -10.75 9.84 -5.81
CA SER A 18 -10.28 10.82 -4.82
C SER A 18 -10.33 10.19 -3.43
N ALA A 19 -9.27 10.37 -2.66
CA ALA A 19 -9.20 9.88 -1.29
C ALA A 19 -8.09 10.61 -0.54
N THR A 20 -8.18 10.59 0.78
CA THR A 20 -7.18 11.15 1.67
C THR A 20 -6.94 10.21 2.82
N VAL A 21 -5.68 9.99 3.18
CA VAL A 21 -5.30 9.27 4.38
C VAL A 21 -4.18 10.01 5.08
N SER A 22 -4.35 10.25 6.37
CA SER A 22 -3.36 10.94 7.19
C SER A 22 -2.63 9.98 8.13
N GLU A 23 -1.57 10.45 8.75
CA GLU A 23 -0.81 9.66 9.72
C GLU A 23 -1.72 9.13 10.83
N GLY A 24 -1.48 7.91 11.26
CA GLY A 24 -2.30 7.25 12.26
C GLY A 24 -3.53 6.54 11.70
N ASN A 25 -3.76 6.59 10.39
CA ASN A 25 -4.94 6.02 9.75
C ASN A 25 -4.58 5.00 8.68
N VAL A 26 -5.56 4.14 8.37
CA VAL A 26 -5.46 3.12 7.33
C VAL A 26 -6.50 3.40 6.26
N LEU A 27 -6.07 3.46 5.01
CA LEU A 27 -6.95 3.46 3.85
C LEU A 27 -7.02 2.04 3.31
N SER A 28 -8.21 1.45 3.33
CA SER A 28 -8.43 0.10 2.81
C SER A 28 -8.92 0.15 1.37
N ILE A 29 -8.19 -0.48 0.47
CA ILE A 29 -8.60 -0.62 -0.93
C ILE A 29 -9.27 -1.98 -1.08
N MET A 30 -10.57 -1.97 -1.36
CA MET A 30 -11.39 -3.17 -1.48
C MET A 30 -11.73 -3.44 -2.93
N GLY A 31 -11.83 -4.69 -3.30
CA GLY A 31 -12.24 -5.07 -4.65
C GLY A 31 -11.89 -6.52 -4.96
N SER A 32 -12.54 -7.07 -5.96
CA SER A 32 -12.22 -8.40 -6.47
C SER A 32 -10.94 -8.38 -7.30
N GLN A 33 -10.44 -9.56 -7.61
CA GLN A 33 -9.26 -9.72 -8.46
C GLN A 33 -9.45 -9.03 -9.82
N GLY A 34 -8.39 -8.39 -10.32
CA GLY A 34 -8.43 -7.73 -11.63
C GLY A 34 -9.01 -6.32 -11.61
N LYS A 35 -9.27 -5.74 -10.45
CA LYS A 35 -9.83 -4.38 -10.33
C LYS A 35 -8.79 -3.26 -10.24
N GLY A 36 -7.51 -3.59 -10.35
CA GLY A 36 -6.45 -2.59 -10.37
C GLY A 36 -5.90 -2.21 -8.99
N LYS A 37 -6.12 -3.02 -7.96
CA LYS A 37 -5.64 -2.73 -6.61
C LYS A 37 -4.12 -2.61 -6.54
N THR A 38 -3.40 -3.58 -7.09
CA THR A 38 -1.93 -3.55 -7.15
C THR A 38 -1.44 -2.40 -8.02
N THR A 39 -2.13 -2.13 -9.13
CA THR A 39 -1.81 -0.99 -10.01
C THR A 39 -1.91 0.33 -9.23
N LEU A 40 -2.95 0.50 -8.44
CA LEU A 40 -3.12 1.69 -7.61
C LEU A 40 -1.98 1.83 -6.59
N LEU A 41 -1.62 0.75 -5.90
CA LEU A 41 -0.48 0.79 -4.97
C LEU A 41 0.81 1.21 -5.66
N ARG A 42 1.09 0.67 -6.84
CA ARG A 42 2.29 1.03 -7.60
C ARG A 42 2.28 2.49 -8.02
N ALA A 43 1.14 3.03 -8.40
CA ALA A 43 1.00 4.45 -8.72
C ALA A 43 1.26 5.33 -7.49
N LEU A 44 0.74 4.93 -6.33
CA LEU A 44 0.95 5.65 -5.07
C LEU A 44 2.41 5.66 -4.62
N MET A 45 3.18 4.65 -5.01
CA MET A 45 4.62 4.58 -4.74
C MET A 45 5.47 5.27 -5.82
N GLY A 46 4.84 5.77 -6.88
CA GLY A 46 5.53 6.45 -7.96
C GLY A 46 6.18 5.54 -8.99
N PHE A 47 5.81 4.26 -9.03
CA PHE A 47 6.34 3.31 -10.03
C PHE A 47 5.57 3.31 -11.34
N LEU A 48 4.35 3.83 -11.35
CA LEU A 48 3.52 3.92 -12.54
C LEU A 48 3.01 5.34 -12.69
N PRO A 49 3.00 5.88 -13.93
CA PRO A 49 2.35 7.16 -14.18
C PRO A 49 0.83 7.02 -14.09
N ILE A 50 0.17 8.10 -13.75
CA ILE A 50 -1.29 8.20 -13.81
C ILE A 50 -1.69 8.94 -15.08
N ASP A 51 -2.88 8.67 -15.58
CA ASP A 51 -3.36 9.28 -16.82
C ASP A 51 -3.99 10.65 -16.60
N GLU A 52 -4.72 10.81 -15.49
CA GLU A 52 -5.37 12.05 -15.10
C GLU A 52 -5.32 12.24 -13.60
N GLY A 53 -5.49 13.48 -13.16
CA GLY A 53 -5.47 13.81 -11.75
C GLY A 53 -4.07 13.96 -11.19
N HIS A 54 -3.96 13.95 -9.88
CA HIS A 54 -2.66 14.00 -9.22
C HIS A 54 -2.68 13.34 -7.85
N ILE A 55 -1.49 12.95 -7.41
CA ILE A 55 -1.24 12.40 -6.08
C ILE A 55 -0.28 13.35 -5.38
N SER A 56 -0.57 13.68 -4.13
CA SER A 56 0.31 14.50 -3.31
C SER A 56 0.59 13.85 -1.96
N ILE A 57 1.78 14.13 -1.43
CA ILE A 57 2.21 13.68 -0.11
C ILE A 57 2.65 14.92 0.65
N ASP A 58 1.98 15.22 1.76
CA ASP A 58 2.17 16.47 2.52
C ASP A 58 2.09 17.72 1.63
N GLY A 59 1.15 17.73 0.68
CA GLY A 59 0.94 18.84 -0.24
C GLY A 59 1.92 18.92 -1.40
N GLU A 60 2.90 18.02 -1.49
CA GLU A 60 3.88 18.00 -2.57
C GLU A 60 3.50 16.94 -3.61
N LEU A 61 3.50 17.31 -4.87
CA LEU A 61 3.11 16.39 -5.95
C LEU A 61 4.08 15.23 -6.07
N LEU A 62 3.49 14.03 -6.21
CA LEU A 62 4.25 12.83 -6.55
C LEU A 62 4.46 12.81 -8.06
N THR A 63 5.71 12.95 -8.48
CA THR A 63 6.14 12.98 -9.87
C THR A 63 7.34 12.06 -10.04
N PRO A 64 7.79 11.75 -11.27
CA PRO A 64 9.03 11.02 -11.47
C PRO A 64 10.25 11.65 -10.79
N LEU A 65 10.25 12.96 -10.62
CA LEU A 65 11.35 13.67 -9.97
C LEU A 65 11.30 13.56 -8.43
N SER A 66 10.12 13.63 -7.85
CA SER A 66 9.95 13.56 -6.39
C SER A 66 9.84 12.14 -5.85
N ALA A 67 9.45 11.18 -6.68
CA ALA A 67 9.18 9.82 -6.26
C ALA A 67 10.37 9.15 -5.53
N PRO A 68 11.63 9.27 -5.98
CA PRO A 68 12.77 8.68 -5.27
C PRO A 68 12.91 9.19 -3.84
N TYR A 69 12.65 10.46 -3.61
CA TYR A 69 12.65 11.06 -2.27
C TYR A 69 11.59 10.41 -1.37
N PHE A 70 10.36 10.32 -1.88
CA PHE A 70 9.26 9.74 -1.10
C PHE A 70 9.42 8.25 -0.87
N ARG A 71 9.95 7.49 -1.84
CA ARG A 71 10.17 6.05 -1.68
C ARG A 71 11.10 5.69 -0.53
N ARG A 72 12.00 6.59 -0.13
CA ARG A 72 12.85 6.37 1.06
C ARG A 72 12.03 6.35 2.35
N LYS A 73 10.83 6.92 2.33
CA LYS A 73 9.92 7.01 3.48
C LYS A 73 8.81 5.96 3.41
N MET A 74 8.90 5.03 2.47
CA MET A 74 7.91 4.00 2.22
C MET A 74 8.44 2.63 2.58
N ALA A 75 7.55 1.79 3.16
CA ALA A 75 7.72 0.36 3.23
C ALA A 75 6.63 -0.29 2.39
N TYR A 76 6.94 -1.40 1.75
CA TYR A 76 6.04 -2.09 0.84
C TYR A 76 6.01 -3.58 1.11
N VAL A 77 4.82 -4.14 1.21
CA VAL A 77 4.60 -5.59 1.32
C VAL A 77 3.92 -6.06 0.03
N PRO A 78 4.65 -6.72 -0.88
CA PRO A 78 4.08 -7.23 -2.12
C PRO A 78 3.26 -8.49 -1.88
N GLN A 79 2.46 -8.90 -2.88
CA GLN A 79 1.70 -10.16 -2.81
C GLN A 79 2.62 -11.36 -2.61
N HIS A 80 3.75 -11.35 -3.26
CA HIS A 80 4.82 -12.33 -3.09
C HIS A 80 6.14 -11.71 -3.49
N LEU A 81 7.22 -12.20 -2.92
CA LEU A 81 8.57 -11.79 -3.27
C LEU A 81 9.12 -12.75 -4.32
N GLU A 82 9.51 -12.22 -5.48
CA GLU A 82 10.27 -12.97 -6.47
C GLU A 82 11.73 -13.01 -6.02
N VAL A 83 12.22 -14.21 -5.77
CA VAL A 83 13.61 -14.42 -5.33
C VAL A 83 14.49 -14.64 -6.56
N PRO A 84 15.52 -13.80 -6.78
CA PRO A 84 16.47 -14.04 -7.87
C PRO A 84 17.17 -15.39 -7.70
N GLU A 85 17.56 -16.01 -8.82
CA GLU A 85 18.34 -17.24 -8.81
C GLU A 85 19.60 -17.06 -7.95
N GLY A 86 19.87 -17.99 -7.05
CA GLY A 86 21.00 -17.93 -6.13
C GLY A 86 20.67 -17.35 -4.74
N TYR A 87 19.44 -16.88 -4.53
CA TYR A 87 18.99 -16.29 -3.25
C TYR A 87 17.80 -17.06 -2.64
N GLU A 88 17.72 -18.35 -2.91
CA GLU A 88 16.58 -19.20 -2.51
C GLU A 88 16.40 -19.30 -0.98
N ASP A 89 17.44 -18.97 -0.22
CA ASP A 89 17.39 -19.00 1.24
C ASP A 89 16.76 -17.73 1.85
N VAL A 90 16.41 -16.74 1.03
CA VAL A 90 15.76 -15.52 1.52
C VAL A 90 14.32 -15.86 1.90
N PRO A 91 13.88 -15.52 3.13
CA PRO A 91 12.49 -15.76 3.52
C PRO A 91 11.51 -15.04 2.61
N THR A 92 10.58 -15.82 2.01
CA THR A 92 9.53 -15.28 1.13
C THR A 92 8.16 -15.31 1.79
N ASP A 93 8.11 -15.65 3.07
CA ASP A 93 6.88 -15.71 3.84
C ASP A 93 6.25 -14.31 3.93
N TYR A 94 5.01 -14.19 3.45
CA TYR A 94 4.26 -12.94 3.48
C TYR A 94 4.17 -12.35 4.90
N MET A 95 3.92 -13.18 5.93
CA MET A 95 3.80 -12.68 7.30
C MET A 95 5.11 -12.10 7.83
N ARG A 96 6.25 -12.66 7.44
CA ARG A 96 7.56 -12.12 7.80
C ARG A 96 7.84 -10.80 7.08
N LEU A 97 7.46 -10.70 5.81
CA LEU A 97 7.58 -9.44 5.05
C LEU A 97 6.73 -8.36 5.69
N LEU A 98 5.51 -8.68 6.06
CA LEU A 98 4.61 -7.74 6.73
C LEU A 98 5.16 -7.28 8.07
N GLU A 99 5.60 -8.21 8.90
CA GLU A 99 6.19 -7.90 10.20
C GLU A 99 7.42 -6.99 10.05
N HIS A 100 8.31 -7.33 9.12
CA HIS A 100 9.49 -6.51 8.84
C HIS A 100 9.12 -5.09 8.40
N ALA A 101 8.15 -4.96 7.50
CA ALA A 101 7.70 -3.66 7.01
C ALA A 101 7.06 -2.82 8.12
N VAL A 102 6.23 -3.44 8.96
CA VAL A 102 5.58 -2.75 10.09
C VAL A 102 6.62 -2.19 11.06
N TYR A 103 7.65 -2.98 11.38
CA TYR A 103 8.69 -2.57 12.33
C TYR A 103 9.83 -1.76 11.70
N ALA A 104 9.81 -1.54 10.41
CA ALA A 104 10.79 -0.67 9.75
C ALA A 104 10.64 0.81 10.11
N GLY A 105 9.51 1.20 10.68
CA GLY A 105 9.28 2.57 11.18
C GLY A 105 9.16 3.62 10.07
N LYS A 106 8.75 3.24 8.87
CA LYS A 106 8.58 4.18 7.77
C LYS A 106 7.31 5.00 7.93
N ALA A 107 7.32 6.22 7.42
CA ALA A 107 6.16 7.12 7.49
C ALA A 107 4.97 6.64 6.66
N LEU A 108 5.23 5.94 5.56
CA LEU A 108 4.22 5.40 4.65
C LEU A 108 4.39 3.89 4.55
N LEU A 109 3.29 3.16 4.71
CA LEU A 109 3.26 1.71 4.60
C LEU A 109 2.21 1.29 3.58
N PHE A 110 2.65 0.56 2.54
CA PHE A 110 1.77 0.02 1.50
C PHE A 110 1.76 -1.50 1.62
N VAL A 111 0.57 -2.07 1.79
CA VAL A 111 0.41 -3.51 2.01
C VAL A 111 -0.52 -4.08 0.96
N ASP A 112 0.02 -4.91 0.06
CA ASP A 112 -0.81 -5.66 -0.88
C ASP A 112 -1.38 -6.91 -0.21
N GLU A 113 -2.44 -7.47 -0.79
CA GLU A 113 -2.98 -8.73 -0.30
C GLU A 113 -2.03 -9.88 -0.63
N PRO A 114 -1.98 -10.95 0.20
CA PRO A 114 -1.15 -12.09 -0.12
C PRO A 114 -1.66 -12.80 -1.36
N LYS A 115 -0.74 -13.42 -2.13
CA LYS A 115 -1.09 -14.19 -3.32
C LYS A 115 -2.02 -15.35 -2.97
N ASP A 116 -1.70 -16.07 -1.90
CA ASP A 116 -2.50 -17.17 -1.38
C ASP A 116 -3.24 -16.71 -0.13
N PRO A 117 -4.51 -17.11 0.06
CA PRO A 117 -5.27 -16.71 1.24
C PRO A 117 -4.57 -17.12 2.53
N LEU A 118 -4.55 -16.21 3.50
CA LEU A 118 -4.05 -16.51 4.83
C LEU A 118 -5.06 -17.37 5.61
N ASN A 119 -4.55 -18.24 6.49
CA ASN A 119 -5.43 -18.90 7.44
C ASN A 119 -6.02 -17.86 8.41
N ALA A 120 -7.03 -18.24 9.19
CA ALA A 120 -7.74 -17.31 10.08
C ALA A 120 -6.81 -16.66 11.11
N GLU A 121 -5.86 -17.40 11.66
CA GLU A 121 -4.91 -16.90 12.65
C GLU A 121 -3.97 -15.85 12.05
N ASP A 122 -3.40 -16.14 10.88
CA ASP A 122 -2.51 -15.20 10.17
C ASP A 122 -3.25 -13.97 9.66
N ALA A 123 -4.48 -14.14 9.17
CA ALA A 123 -5.31 -13.01 8.73
C ALA A 123 -5.57 -12.04 9.89
N GLU A 124 -5.91 -12.57 11.07
CA GLU A 124 -6.12 -11.76 12.27
C GLU A 124 -4.83 -11.07 12.73
N ARG A 125 -3.72 -11.79 12.70
CA ARG A 125 -2.41 -11.24 13.05
C ARG A 125 -1.99 -10.13 12.07
N ALA A 126 -2.25 -10.31 10.77
CA ALA A 126 -1.96 -9.30 9.75
C ALA A 126 -2.72 -8.01 10.04
N GLU A 127 -4.01 -8.10 10.36
CA GLU A 127 -4.83 -6.92 10.71
C GLU A 127 -4.29 -6.21 11.95
N ARG A 128 -3.85 -6.96 12.98
CA ARG A 128 -3.25 -6.37 14.17
C ARG A 128 -1.93 -5.66 13.87
N LEU A 129 -1.08 -6.24 13.02
CA LEU A 129 0.20 -5.62 12.62
C LEU A 129 -0.02 -4.32 11.85
N ILE A 130 -0.97 -4.32 10.92
CA ILE A 130 -1.31 -3.13 10.15
C ILE A 130 -1.85 -2.03 11.06
N SER A 131 -2.75 -2.37 11.98
CA SER A 131 -3.30 -1.43 12.96
C SER A 131 -2.21 -0.88 13.88
N GLU A 132 -1.27 -1.71 14.29
CA GLU A 132 -0.13 -1.28 15.12
C GLU A 132 0.74 -0.25 14.39
N ALA A 133 1.02 -0.46 13.10
CA ALA A 133 1.76 0.52 12.31
C ALA A 133 1.07 1.87 12.29
N ALA A 134 -0.25 1.89 12.07
CA ALA A 134 -1.04 3.12 12.09
C ALA A 134 -1.01 3.77 13.48
N GLN A 135 -1.18 3.00 14.55
CA GLN A 135 -1.13 3.52 15.92
C GLN A 135 0.21 4.17 16.27
N ARG A 136 1.29 3.72 15.64
CA ARG A 136 2.63 4.30 15.80
C ARG A 136 2.84 5.55 14.94
N GLY A 137 1.84 5.97 14.18
CA GLY A 137 1.87 7.20 13.39
C GLY A 137 2.11 7.01 11.90
N ALA A 138 2.21 5.78 11.40
CA ALA A 138 2.35 5.54 9.97
C ALA A 138 1.05 5.90 9.22
N THR A 139 1.21 6.32 7.98
CA THR A 139 0.11 6.45 7.02
C THR A 139 0.06 5.14 6.24
N VAL A 140 -1.04 4.40 6.34
CA VAL A 140 -1.12 3.04 5.82
C VAL A 140 -2.15 2.94 4.70
N VAL A 141 -1.76 2.31 3.60
CA VAL A 141 -2.68 1.91 2.53
C VAL A 141 -2.59 0.40 2.40
N ALA A 142 -3.70 -0.29 2.63
CA ALA A 142 -3.75 -1.74 2.62
C ALA A 142 -4.86 -2.26 1.71
N VAL A 143 -4.60 -3.36 1.02
CA VAL A 143 -5.51 -3.96 0.06
C VAL A 143 -6.29 -5.09 0.72
N ASN A 144 -7.62 -5.08 0.55
CA ASN A 144 -8.55 -6.10 1.04
C ASN A 144 -8.39 -6.40 2.53
N THR A 145 -8.17 -5.37 3.33
CA THR A 145 -8.21 -5.47 4.79
C THR A 145 -9.54 -4.92 5.29
N ARG A 146 -10.04 -5.48 6.40
CA ARG A 146 -11.28 -5.04 7.02
C ARG A 146 -11.08 -3.94 8.06
N ILE A 147 -9.90 -3.38 8.12
CA ILE A 147 -9.59 -2.29 9.04
C ILE A 147 -10.22 -1.01 8.49
N THR A 148 -11.30 -0.59 9.10
CA THR A 148 -12.09 0.58 8.70
C THR A 148 -11.86 1.75 9.66
N PRO A 149 -12.40 2.97 9.40
CA PRO A 149 -13.56 3.28 8.54
C PRO A 149 -13.25 3.75 7.13
N ASN A 150 -12.01 3.98 6.79
CA ASN A 150 -11.66 4.64 5.53
C ASN A 150 -11.43 3.59 4.44
N GLN A 151 -12.40 3.45 3.53
CA GLN A 151 -12.38 2.44 2.47
C GLN A 151 -12.60 3.04 1.09
N ILE A 152 -11.91 2.48 0.10
CA ILE A 152 -12.19 2.68 -1.32
C ILE A 152 -12.65 1.34 -1.89
N LEU A 153 -13.74 1.37 -2.66
CA LEU A 153 -14.24 0.20 -3.37
C LEU A 153 -13.93 0.35 -4.87
N LEU A 154 -13.13 -0.57 -5.39
CA LEU A 154 -12.82 -0.63 -6.82
C LEU A 154 -13.70 -1.61 -7.58
#